data_27d8b66867da4ed8d270dfa5c6cc69e5
#
_entry.id   27d8b66867da4ed8d270dfa5c6cc69e5
#
_cell.length_a   1.000
_cell.length_b   1.000
_cell.length_c   1.000
_cell.angle_alpha   90.00
_cell.angle_beta   90.00
_cell.angle_gamma   90.00
#
_symmetry.space_group_name_H-M   'P 1'
#
loop_
_entity.id
_entity.type
_entity.pdbx_description
1 polymer ?
#
loop_
_entity_poly.entity_id
_entity_poly.type
_entity_poly.pdbx_seq_one_letter_code
_entity_poly.pdbx_strand_id
1 'polypeptide(L)'
;MYLAVTCSPTKGVDETMELSEKLIGRGFKVTPHIASKCVSGEKHLDRIIKKLDELGIESIFVPGGDRPEPMGDFNNALDLLRALKKLGHNLNKIGMAAHPEGHPDVSNEVLMEALEEKKDLADFIVTQMCFDAKILNDWMVEIHKKGIELPVWVGLPGVIERGRLLKTSLRIGVGDSLRFLRKKSQVATELMKSSIYNPDDLLKDITEQNDINQTNLAGYHIYCFNQIETTEKWRSDTISALI
;
A
#
# COMPACT_ATOMS: atom_id res chain seq x y z
N MET A 1 11.50 -1.54 11.34
CA MET A 1 10.55 -0.71 10.52
C MET A 1 11.17 -0.46 9.16
N TYR A 2 10.38 -0.52 8.10
CA TYR A 2 10.77 -0.14 6.74
C TYR A 2 10.08 1.16 6.35
N LEU A 3 10.78 2.01 5.60
CA LEU A 3 10.20 3.20 5.00
C LEU A 3 9.82 2.91 3.55
N ALA A 4 8.55 3.03 3.22
CA ALA A 4 8.09 2.96 1.83
C ALA A 4 8.30 4.32 1.15
N VAL A 5 8.94 4.31 -0.02
CA VAL A 5 9.16 5.52 -0.84
C VAL A 5 8.26 5.47 -2.05
N THR A 6 7.24 6.32 -2.04
CA THR A 6 6.20 6.34 -3.09
C THR A 6 6.75 6.84 -4.43
N CYS A 7 6.39 6.15 -5.52
CA CYS A 7 6.65 6.61 -6.88
C CYS A 7 5.58 7.63 -7.30
N SER A 8 5.97 8.86 -7.54
CA SER A 8 5.06 9.89 -8.03
C SER A 8 4.84 9.76 -9.54
N PRO A 9 3.60 9.90 -10.05
CA PRO A 9 3.33 9.84 -11.48
C PRO A 9 4.04 10.92 -12.31
N THR A 10 4.42 12.03 -11.67
CA THR A 10 5.12 13.15 -12.33
C THR A 10 6.63 13.04 -12.24
N LYS A 11 7.16 12.46 -11.16
CA LYS A 11 8.61 12.35 -10.93
C LYS A 11 9.19 11.02 -11.40
N GLY A 12 8.40 9.94 -11.34
CA GLY A 12 8.80 8.62 -11.81
C GLY A 12 9.61 7.81 -10.81
N VAL A 13 10.16 6.70 -11.31
CA VAL A 13 10.91 5.72 -10.50
C VAL A 13 12.32 6.22 -10.21
N ASP A 14 12.94 6.96 -11.10
CA ASP A 14 14.34 7.41 -10.93
C ASP A 14 14.48 8.29 -9.67
N GLU A 15 13.59 9.27 -9.47
CA GLU A 15 13.58 10.09 -8.26
C GLU A 15 13.21 9.29 -7.00
N THR A 16 12.38 8.24 -7.14
CA THR A 16 12.11 7.30 -6.04
C THR A 16 13.41 6.60 -5.61
N MET A 17 14.22 6.16 -6.57
CA MET A 17 15.51 5.51 -6.31
C MET A 17 16.53 6.48 -5.69
N GLU A 18 16.62 7.72 -6.19
CA GLU A 18 17.49 8.75 -5.62
C GLU A 18 17.14 9.07 -4.15
N LEU A 19 15.84 9.18 -3.84
CA LEU A 19 15.40 9.40 -2.46
C LEU A 19 15.69 8.17 -1.58
N SER A 20 15.50 6.98 -2.12
CA SER A 20 15.83 5.72 -1.43
C SER A 20 17.31 5.65 -1.06
N GLU A 21 18.22 6.00 -1.99
CA GLU A 21 19.65 6.07 -1.75
C GLU A 21 20.00 7.06 -0.62
N LYS A 22 19.39 8.25 -0.62
CA LYS A 22 19.61 9.26 0.44
C LYS A 22 19.13 8.78 1.81
N LEU A 23 18.02 8.01 1.86
CA LEU A 23 17.49 7.46 3.12
C LEU A 23 18.35 6.31 3.63
N ILE A 24 18.83 5.43 2.74
CA ILE A 24 19.77 4.35 3.07
C ILE A 24 21.06 4.92 3.63
N GLY A 25 21.61 5.98 3.01
CA GLY A 25 22.78 6.68 3.51
C GLY A 25 22.61 7.30 4.92
N ARG A 26 21.36 7.41 5.39
CA ARG A 26 21.00 7.81 6.76
C ARG A 26 20.68 6.65 7.70
N GLY A 27 20.86 5.41 7.25
CA GLY A 27 20.64 4.20 8.05
C GLY A 27 19.21 3.66 8.04
N PHE A 28 18.31 4.15 7.18
CA PHE A 28 16.96 3.62 7.06
C PHE A 28 16.90 2.38 6.18
N LYS A 29 16.05 1.43 6.54
CA LYS A 29 15.64 0.34 5.64
C LYS A 29 14.50 0.84 4.76
N VAL A 30 14.65 0.68 3.45
CA VAL A 30 13.74 1.27 2.47
C VAL A 30 13.07 0.19 1.62
N THR A 31 11.79 0.39 1.29
CA THR A 31 11.03 -0.36 0.28
C THR A 31 10.53 0.64 -0.77
N PRO A 32 11.25 0.82 -1.89
CA PRO A 32 10.81 1.73 -2.95
C PRO A 32 9.61 1.16 -3.71
N HIS A 33 8.71 2.04 -4.12
CA HIS A 33 7.64 1.72 -5.05
C HIS A 33 8.15 1.80 -6.49
N ILE A 34 8.07 0.69 -7.20
CA ILE A 34 8.38 0.60 -8.62
C ILE A 34 7.05 0.53 -9.39
N ALA A 35 6.46 1.69 -9.64
CA ALA A 35 5.19 1.78 -10.35
C ALA A 35 5.35 1.37 -11.82
N SER A 36 4.61 0.35 -12.27
CA SER A 36 4.79 -0.25 -13.60
C SER A 36 4.67 0.78 -14.72
N LYS A 37 3.65 1.63 -14.70
CA LYS A 37 3.46 2.69 -15.70
C LYS A 37 4.53 3.77 -15.71
N CYS A 38 5.46 3.77 -14.74
CA CYS A 38 6.60 4.69 -14.69
C CYS A 38 7.92 4.05 -15.16
N VAL A 39 7.89 2.80 -15.62
CA VAL A 39 9.06 2.10 -16.17
C VAL A 39 8.97 2.07 -17.69
N SER A 40 9.97 2.64 -18.37
CA SER A 40 9.93 2.85 -19.83
C SER A 40 10.31 1.64 -20.68
N GLY A 41 10.46 0.45 -20.10
CA GLY A 41 10.75 -0.81 -20.77
C GLY A 41 11.82 -1.65 -20.09
N GLU A 42 12.17 -2.81 -20.67
CA GLU A 42 13.08 -3.80 -20.08
C GLU A 42 14.48 -3.22 -19.77
N LYS A 43 15.03 -2.35 -20.63
CA LYS A 43 16.34 -1.70 -20.38
C LYS A 43 16.31 -0.78 -19.16
N HIS A 44 15.20 -0.10 -18.93
CA HIS A 44 15.03 0.74 -17.74
C HIS A 44 14.89 -0.13 -16.50
N LEU A 45 14.10 -1.21 -16.58
CA LEU A 45 13.96 -2.17 -15.50
C LEU A 45 15.29 -2.83 -15.10
N ASP A 46 16.13 -3.20 -16.07
CA ASP A 46 17.47 -3.75 -15.82
C ASP A 46 18.36 -2.76 -15.04
N ARG A 47 18.30 -1.47 -15.40
CA ARG A 47 19.03 -0.42 -14.63
C ARG A 47 18.49 -0.28 -13.19
N ILE A 48 17.15 -0.36 -13.02
CA ILE A 48 16.53 -0.31 -11.70
C ILE A 48 16.98 -1.50 -10.86
N ILE A 49 16.98 -2.73 -11.41
CA ILE A 49 17.42 -3.95 -10.71
C ILE A 49 18.88 -3.80 -10.26
N LYS A 50 19.77 -3.35 -11.15
CA LYS A 50 21.17 -3.12 -10.80
C LYS A 50 21.34 -2.09 -9.68
N LYS A 51 20.56 -0.99 -9.73
CA LYS A 51 20.59 0.03 -8.68
C LYS A 51 20.05 -0.47 -7.35
N LEU A 52 19.03 -1.34 -7.36
CA LEU A 52 18.52 -2.01 -6.15
C LEU A 52 19.60 -2.89 -5.51
N ASP A 53 20.31 -3.67 -6.32
CA ASP A 53 21.42 -4.52 -5.86
C ASP A 53 22.58 -3.68 -5.30
N GLU A 54 23.01 -2.61 -6.01
CA GLU A 54 24.06 -1.69 -5.55
C GLU A 54 23.74 -1.06 -4.19
N LEU A 55 22.47 -0.74 -3.94
CA LEU A 55 22.00 -0.13 -2.70
C LEU A 55 21.69 -1.15 -1.60
N GLY A 56 21.79 -2.45 -1.88
CA GLY A 56 21.40 -3.52 -0.95
C GLY A 56 19.92 -3.49 -0.58
N ILE A 57 19.06 -3.06 -1.50
CA ILE A 57 17.61 -3.06 -1.30
C ILE A 57 17.07 -4.46 -1.52
N GLU A 58 16.52 -5.04 -0.48
CA GLU A 58 16.02 -6.42 -0.47
C GLU A 58 14.50 -6.52 -0.74
N SER A 59 13.78 -5.40 -0.65
CA SER A 59 12.31 -5.37 -0.77
C SER A 59 11.84 -4.23 -1.65
N ILE A 60 10.91 -4.52 -2.55
CA ILE A 60 10.22 -3.50 -3.38
C ILE A 60 8.70 -3.68 -3.28
N PHE A 61 7.97 -2.65 -3.64
CA PHE A 61 6.52 -2.69 -3.83
C PHE A 61 6.17 -2.29 -5.26
N VAL A 62 5.37 -3.13 -5.95
CA VAL A 62 5.04 -2.99 -7.37
C VAL A 62 3.57 -2.64 -7.56
N PRO A 63 3.19 -1.35 -7.53
CA PRO A 63 1.85 -0.90 -7.90
C PRO A 63 1.73 -0.71 -9.42
N GLY A 64 0.49 -0.63 -9.93
CA GLY A 64 0.23 -0.25 -11.31
C GLY A 64 0.70 1.18 -11.64
N GLY A 65 0.45 2.10 -10.71
CA GLY A 65 0.77 3.52 -10.84
C GLY A 65 -0.38 4.34 -11.42
N ASP A 66 -0.41 5.63 -11.05
CA ASP A 66 -1.52 6.57 -11.32
C ASP A 66 -1.33 7.37 -12.63
N ARG A 67 -0.36 7.01 -13.47
CA ARG A 67 -0.21 7.66 -14.78
C ARG A 67 -1.37 7.27 -15.69
N PRO A 68 -1.99 8.24 -16.41
CA PRO A 68 -3.00 7.93 -17.41
C PRO A 68 -2.47 6.98 -18.49
N GLU A 69 -1.27 7.30 -19.01
CA GLU A 69 -0.59 6.51 -20.03
C GLU A 69 0.74 5.94 -19.47
N PRO A 70 1.07 4.69 -19.76
CA PRO A 70 2.36 4.12 -19.39
C PRO A 70 3.51 4.79 -20.17
N MET A 71 4.69 4.84 -19.57
CA MET A 71 5.90 5.36 -20.22
C MET A 71 6.52 4.39 -21.23
N GLY A 72 6.10 3.13 -21.21
CA GLY A 72 6.61 2.06 -22.05
C GLY A 72 5.67 0.86 -22.07
N ASP A 73 6.23 -0.35 -22.13
CA ASP A 73 5.49 -1.58 -22.41
C ASP A 73 4.70 -2.14 -21.20
N PHE A 74 4.89 -1.60 -20.01
CA PHE A 74 4.27 -2.11 -18.78
C PHE A 74 2.98 -1.37 -18.46
N ASN A 75 1.84 -1.95 -18.82
CA ASN A 75 0.52 -1.33 -18.64
C ASN A 75 -0.03 -1.50 -17.22
N ASN A 76 0.40 -2.53 -16.52
CA ASN A 76 -0.08 -2.89 -15.18
C ASN A 76 1.05 -3.58 -14.37
N ALA A 77 0.77 -3.84 -13.09
CA ALA A 77 1.75 -4.46 -12.20
C ALA A 77 2.14 -5.89 -12.62
N LEU A 78 1.23 -6.66 -13.24
CA LEU A 78 1.50 -8.02 -13.68
C LEU A 78 2.57 -8.06 -14.78
N ASP A 79 2.51 -7.13 -15.74
CA ASP A 79 3.51 -7.01 -16.81
C ASP A 79 4.91 -6.81 -16.23
N LEU A 80 5.02 -5.89 -15.25
CA LEU A 80 6.30 -5.61 -14.59
C LEU A 80 6.79 -6.78 -13.74
N LEU A 81 5.91 -7.45 -13.00
CA LEU A 81 6.27 -8.63 -12.19
C LEU A 81 6.77 -9.79 -13.06
N ARG A 82 6.12 -10.04 -14.21
CA ARG A 82 6.59 -11.04 -15.19
C ARG A 82 7.96 -10.69 -15.76
N ALA A 83 8.18 -9.40 -16.06
CA ALA A 83 9.47 -8.93 -16.55
C ALA A 83 10.58 -9.04 -15.50
N LEU A 84 10.31 -8.71 -14.23
CA LEU A 84 11.23 -8.91 -13.10
C LEU A 84 11.64 -10.38 -12.99
N LYS A 85 10.67 -11.30 -13.01
CA LYS A 85 10.95 -12.75 -12.97
C LYS A 85 11.79 -13.22 -14.17
N LYS A 86 11.51 -12.70 -15.39
CA LYS A 86 12.25 -13.02 -16.62
C LYS A 86 13.71 -12.55 -16.58
N LEU A 87 13.92 -11.30 -16.13
CA LEU A 87 15.27 -10.71 -16.08
C LEU A 87 16.11 -11.29 -14.92
N GLY A 88 15.48 -11.78 -13.87
CA GLY A 88 16.13 -12.21 -12.64
C GLY A 88 16.50 -11.04 -11.73
N HIS A 89 16.53 -11.28 -10.43
CA HIS A 89 16.83 -10.29 -9.39
C HIS A 89 17.27 -10.96 -8.09
N ASN A 90 17.91 -10.21 -7.19
CA ASN A 90 18.31 -10.66 -5.85
C ASN A 90 17.37 -10.19 -4.73
N LEU A 91 16.17 -9.74 -5.07
CA LEU A 91 15.18 -9.29 -4.09
C LEU A 91 14.65 -10.46 -3.25
N ASN A 92 14.57 -10.24 -1.94
CA ASN A 92 14.02 -11.20 -0.99
C ASN A 92 12.50 -11.09 -0.90
N LYS A 93 11.93 -9.89 -1.19
CA LYS A 93 10.49 -9.62 -1.07
C LYS A 93 9.98 -8.67 -2.13
N ILE A 94 8.94 -9.07 -2.81
CA ILE A 94 8.20 -8.24 -3.77
C ILE A 94 6.76 -8.11 -3.27
N GLY A 95 6.32 -6.88 -3.03
CA GLY A 95 4.94 -6.58 -2.65
C GLY A 95 4.07 -6.21 -3.84
N MET A 96 2.80 -6.56 -3.76
CA MET A 96 1.77 -6.16 -4.72
C MET A 96 0.61 -5.42 -4.07
N ALA A 97 -0.08 -4.57 -4.84
CA ALA A 97 -1.24 -3.83 -4.39
C ALA A 97 -2.53 -4.66 -4.46
N ALA A 98 -3.43 -4.43 -3.48
CA ALA A 98 -4.79 -4.93 -3.50
C ALA A 98 -5.79 -3.85 -3.07
N HIS A 99 -7.06 -4.00 -3.47
CA HIS A 99 -8.12 -3.00 -3.28
C HIS A 99 -9.35 -3.65 -2.63
N PRO A 100 -9.41 -3.77 -1.29
CA PRO A 100 -10.51 -4.43 -0.60
C PRO A 100 -11.89 -3.82 -0.87
N GLU A 101 -11.95 -2.49 -1.07
CA GLU A 101 -13.19 -1.75 -1.38
C GLU A 101 -13.47 -1.61 -2.88
N GLY A 102 -12.64 -2.26 -3.72
CA GLY A 102 -12.70 -2.08 -5.16
C GLY A 102 -11.86 -0.90 -5.68
N HIS A 103 -11.98 -0.63 -6.95
CA HIS A 103 -11.29 0.45 -7.67
C HIS A 103 -12.31 1.18 -8.57
N PRO A 104 -12.26 2.51 -8.69
CA PRO A 104 -13.27 3.27 -9.45
C PRO A 104 -13.37 2.86 -10.92
N ASP A 105 -12.28 2.43 -11.52
CA ASP A 105 -12.17 2.16 -12.96
C ASP A 105 -12.03 0.66 -13.29
N VAL A 106 -12.05 -0.24 -12.29
CA VAL A 106 -11.79 -1.68 -12.48
C VAL A 106 -12.80 -2.48 -11.68
N SER A 107 -13.48 -3.45 -12.29
CA SER A 107 -14.45 -4.30 -11.57
C SER A 107 -13.78 -5.21 -10.54
N ASN A 108 -14.54 -5.64 -9.53
CA ASN A 108 -14.04 -6.50 -8.47
C ASN A 108 -13.57 -7.87 -9.01
N GLU A 109 -14.24 -8.38 -10.05
CA GLU A 109 -13.85 -9.63 -10.72
C GLU A 109 -12.45 -9.51 -11.32
N VAL A 110 -12.20 -8.44 -12.08
CA VAL A 110 -10.88 -8.16 -12.69
C VAL A 110 -9.81 -7.92 -11.63
N LEU A 111 -10.14 -7.25 -10.52
CA LEU A 111 -9.21 -7.06 -9.41
C LEU A 111 -8.82 -8.39 -8.76
N MET A 112 -9.79 -9.30 -8.60
CA MET A 112 -9.55 -10.63 -8.01
C MET A 112 -8.73 -11.51 -8.96
N GLU A 113 -9.09 -11.56 -10.26
CA GLU A 113 -8.32 -12.27 -11.28
C GLU A 113 -6.86 -11.78 -11.31
N ALA A 114 -6.65 -10.45 -11.33
CA ALA A 114 -5.32 -9.88 -11.29
C ALA A 114 -4.54 -10.22 -10.01
N LEU A 115 -5.23 -10.40 -8.88
CA LEU A 115 -4.60 -10.84 -7.64
C LEU A 115 -4.18 -12.31 -7.72
N GLU A 116 -5.05 -13.18 -8.25
CA GLU A 116 -4.76 -14.60 -8.47
C GLU A 116 -3.59 -14.80 -9.44
N GLU A 117 -3.51 -14.03 -10.53
CA GLU A 117 -2.39 -14.10 -11.48
C GLU A 117 -1.05 -13.62 -10.92
N LYS A 118 -1.07 -12.71 -9.94
CA LYS A 118 0.13 -12.15 -9.32
C LYS A 118 0.62 -12.93 -8.10
N LYS A 119 -0.18 -13.81 -7.50
CA LYS A 119 0.16 -14.46 -6.21
C LYS A 119 1.47 -15.24 -6.23
N ASP A 120 1.84 -15.83 -7.38
CA ASP A 120 3.08 -16.59 -7.54
C ASP A 120 4.28 -15.74 -8.01
N LEU A 121 4.08 -14.42 -8.10
CA LEU A 121 5.07 -13.43 -8.51
C LEU A 121 5.37 -12.40 -7.42
N ALA A 122 4.70 -12.49 -6.29
CA ALA A 122 4.84 -11.58 -5.16
C ALA A 122 4.95 -12.36 -3.84
N ASP A 123 5.50 -11.72 -2.82
CA ASP A 123 5.75 -12.31 -1.49
C ASP A 123 4.84 -11.73 -0.42
N PHE A 124 4.20 -10.59 -0.67
CA PHE A 124 3.25 -9.95 0.25
C PHE A 124 2.29 -9.01 -0.47
N ILE A 125 1.20 -8.73 0.20
CA ILE A 125 0.15 -7.81 -0.26
C ILE A 125 0.17 -6.55 0.61
N VAL A 126 0.03 -5.37 0.00
CA VAL A 126 -0.33 -4.13 0.70
C VAL A 126 -1.68 -3.67 0.18
N THR A 127 -2.65 -3.49 1.08
CA THR A 127 -3.96 -3.00 0.66
C THR A 127 -3.97 -1.50 0.45
N GLN A 128 -4.83 -1.02 -0.44
CA GLN A 128 -5.27 0.37 -0.41
C GLN A 128 -5.90 0.66 0.96
N MET A 129 -5.95 1.93 1.38
CA MET A 129 -6.66 2.33 2.59
C MET A 129 -8.11 1.86 2.52
N CYS A 130 -8.56 1.26 3.62
CA CYS A 130 -9.95 0.87 3.86
C CYS A 130 -10.36 1.40 5.22
N PHE A 131 -11.53 2.03 5.31
CA PHE A 131 -12.03 2.62 6.56
C PHE A 131 -13.13 1.77 7.21
N ASP A 132 -13.49 0.65 6.61
CA ASP A 132 -14.45 -0.31 7.13
C ASP A 132 -13.76 -1.64 7.45
N ALA A 133 -13.58 -1.90 8.76
CA ALA A 133 -12.93 -3.12 9.24
C ALA A 133 -13.65 -4.39 8.77
N LYS A 134 -15.00 -4.34 8.62
CA LYS A 134 -15.77 -5.49 8.15
C LYS A 134 -15.49 -5.80 6.69
N ILE A 135 -15.49 -4.80 5.81
CA ILE A 135 -15.17 -4.98 4.38
C ILE A 135 -13.77 -5.57 4.25
N LEU A 136 -12.81 -5.03 4.99
CA LEU A 136 -11.43 -5.51 4.98
C LEU A 136 -11.32 -6.96 5.43
N ASN A 137 -11.97 -7.31 6.54
CA ASN A 137 -11.95 -8.67 7.06
C ASN A 137 -12.63 -9.66 6.11
N ASP A 138 -13.81 -9.33 5.59
CA ASP A 138 -14.53 -10.16 4.62
C ASP A 138 -13.67 -10.41 3.37
N TRP A 139 -12.98 -9.38 2.87
CA TRP A 139 -12.07 -9.49 1.74
C TRP A 139 -10.86 -10.39 2.07
N MET A 140 -10.24 -10.26 3.24
CA MET A 140 -9.12 -11.13 3.65
C MET A 140 -9.56 -12.60 3.74
N VAL A 141 -10.75 -12.86 4.28
CA VAL A 141 -11.34 -14.22 4.32
C VAL A 141 -11.60 -14.75 2.91
N GLU A 142 -12.08 -13.90 1.99
CA GLU A 142 -12.35 -14.29 0.60
C GLU A 142 -11.06 -14.71 -0.12
N ILE A 143 -10.00 -13.90 -0.06
CA ILE A 143 -8.73 -14.23 -0.71
C ILE A 143 -8.08 -15.48 -0.11
N HIS A 144 -8.18 -15.67 1.21
CA HIS A 144 -7.69 -16.88 1.87
C HIS A 144 -8.42 -18.13 1.36
N LYS A 145 -9.76 -18.09 1.24
CA LYS A 145 -10.56 -19.19 0.66
C LYS A 145 -10.22 -19.50 -0.79
N LYS A 146 -9.71 -18.52 -1.54
CA LYS A 146 -9.23 -18.68 -2.92
C LYS A 146 -7.77 -19.19 -2.99
N GLY A 147 -7.17 -19.53 -1.86
CA GLY A 147 -5.79 -20.04 -1.78
C GLY A 147 -4.73 -18.95 -2.02
N ILE A 148 -5.05 -17.69 -1.72
CA ILE A 148 -4.07 -16.61 -1.71
C ILE A 148 -3.60 -16.46 -0.26
N GLU A 149 -2.46 -17.09 0.06
CA GLU A 149 -1.92 -17.20 1.43
C GLU A 149 -0.81 -16.17 1.72
N LEU A 150 -0.61 -15.22 0.81
CA LEU A 150 0.38 -14.18 0.99
C LEU A 150 0.11 -13.31 2.23
N PRO A 151 1.14 -12.92 3.00
CA PRO A 151 1.00 -12.01 4.11
C PRO A 151 0.37 -10.68 3.68
N VAL A 152 -0.66 -10.22 4.39
CA VAL A 152 -1.38 -8.97 4.09
C VAL A 152 -0.96 -7.87 5.07
N TRP A 153 -0.44 -6.80 4.52
CA TRP A 153 -0.18 -5.55 5.23
C TRP A 153 -1.34 -4.58 4.96
N VAL A 154 -2.14 -4.36 5.96
CA VAL A 154 -3.33 -3.53 5.85
C VAL A 154 -2.97 -2.06 5.80
N GLY A 155 -3.48 -1.36 4.79
CA GLY A 155 -3.29 0.07 4.61
C GLY A 155 -4.10 0.90 5.58
N LEU A 156 -3.42 1.61 6.49
CA LEU A 156 -4.04 2.57 7.41
C LEU A 156 -3.64 4.00 7.05
N PRO A 157 -4.57 4.97 7.10
CA PRO A 157 -4.16 6.37 7.11
C PRO A 157 -3.44 6.69 8.42
N GLY A 158 -2.37 7.46 8.37
CA GLY A 158 -1.72 8.01 9.55
C GLY A 158 -2.50 9.18 10.15
N VAL A 159 -1.89 9.87 11.10
CA VAL A 159 -2.46 11.10 11.69
C VAL A 159 -2.42 12.22 10.66
N ILE A 160 -3.59 12.76 10.30
CA ILE A 160 -3.73 13.71 9.20
C ILE A 160 -4.91 14.65 9.42
N GLU A 161 -4.85 15.86 8.86
CA GLU A 161 -6.01 16.75 8.76
C GLU A 161 -7.16 16.09 7.99
N ARG A 162 -8.37 16.13 8.54
CA ARG A 162 -9.56 15.47 7.98
C ARG A 162 -9.94 15.95 6.59
N GLY A 163 -9.82 17.25 6.34
CA GLY A 163 -10.09 17.82 5.02
C GLY A 163 -9.14 17.26 3.95
N ARG A 164 -7.85 17.10 4.31
CA ARG A 164 -6.85 16.52 3.44
C ARG A 164 -7.08 15.03 3.22
N LEU A 165 -7.42 14.27 4.28
CA LEU A 165 -7.78 12.87 4.20
C LEU A 165 -8.96 12.67 3.24
N LEU A 166 -10.05 13.43 3.44
CA LEU A 166 -11.23 13.37 2.58
C LEU A 166 -10.90 13.61 1.11
N LYS A 167 -10.14 14.67 0.82
CA LYS A 167 -9.74 15.02 -0.55
C LYS A 167 -8.91 13.89 -1.19
N THR A 168 -8.01 13.28 -0.43
CA THR A 168 -7.19 12.18 -0.92
C THR A 168 -8.03 10.93 -1.15
N SER A 169 -8.88 10.55 -0.19
CA SER A 169 -9.75 9.37 -0.27
C SER A 169 -10.71 9.42 -1.47
N LEU A 170 -11.27 10.59 -1.77
CA LEU A 170 -12.10 10.78 -2.97
C LEU A 170 -11.31 10.59 -4.27
N ARG A 171 -10.05 11.05 -4.30
CA ARG A 171 -9.17 10.91 -5.47
C ARG A 171 -8.77 9.47 -5.75
N ILE A 172 -8.56 8.66 -4.72
CA ILE A 172 -8.12 7.25 -4.84
C ILE A 172 -9.29 6.25 -4.83
N GLY A 173 -10.54 6.74 -4.85
CA GLY A 173 -11.72 5.90 -5.00
C GLY A 173 -12.22 5.20 -3.74
N VAL A 174 -11.67 5.48 -2.55
CA VAL A 174 -12.13 4.92 -1.26
C VAL A 174 -13.15 5.83 -0.55
N GLY A 175 -13.89 6.64 -1.31
CA GLY A 175 -14.85 7.60 -0.77
C GLY A 175 -16.09 6.99 -0.16
N ASP A 176 -16.44 5.74 -0.48
CA ASP A 176 -17.68 5.11 0.00
C ASP A 176 -17.54 4.62 1.44
N SER A 177 -16.44 4.01 1.83
CA SER A 177 -16.18 3.70 3.23
C SER A 177 -15.99 4.95 4.09
N LEU A 178 -15.40 6.01 3.53
CA LEU A 178 -15.32 7.29 4.22
C LEU A 178 -16.70 7.93 4.42
N ARG A 179 -17.68 7.72 3.50
CA ARG A 179 -19.09 8.11 3.69
C ARG A 179 -19.77 7.28 4.76
N PHE A 180 -19.41 6.01 4.91
CA PHE A 180 -19.90 5.14 5.97
C PHE A 180 -19.46 5.66 7.35
N LEU A 181 -18.22 6.08 7.52
CA LEU A 181 -17.75 6.75 8.74
C LEU A 181 -18.59 7.99 9.10
N ARG A 182 -19.05 8.76 8.11
CA ARG A 182 -19.94 9.90 8.33
C ARG A 182 -21.35 9.53 8.79
N LYS A 183 -21.83 8.30 8.49
CA LYS A 183 -23.18 7.84 8.86
C LYS A 183 -23.24 7.20 10.25
N LYS A 184 -22.14 6.70 10.81
CA LYS A 184 -22.08 6.30 12.22
C LYS A 184 -22.14 7.58 13.08
N SER A 185 -23.31 7.86 13.67
CA SER A 185 -23.68 9.15 14.29
C SER A 185 -22.76 9.62 15.42
N GLN A 186 -22.09 8.73 16.14
CA GLN A 186 -21.08 9.07 17.14
C GLN A 186 -19.80 9.60 16.50
N VAL A 187 -19.34 8.97 15.43
CA VAL A 187 -18.14 9.40 14.67
C VAL A 187 -18.39 10.74 13.97
N ALA A 188 -19.61 11.00 13.47
CA ALA A 188 -19.93 12.30 12.85
C ALA A 188 -19.82 13.46 13.85
N THR A 189 -20.21 13.25 15.10
CA THR A 189 -20.12 14.29 16.15
C THR A 189 -18.68 14.51 16.61
N GLU A 190 -17.86 13.47 16.69
CA GLU A 190 -16.42 13.58 16.97
C GLU A 190 -15.65 14.09 15.75
N LEU A 191 -16.06 13.72 14.53
CA LEU A 191 -15.56 14.29 13.27
C LEU A 191 -15.71 15.81 13.20
N MET A 192 -16.70 16.39 13.86
CA MET A 192 -16.88 17.84 13.95
C MET A 192 -16.08 18.49 15.09
N LYS A 193 -15.60 17.73 16.08
CA LYS A 193 -14.89 18.26 17.25
C LYS A 193 -13.38 18.38 17.07
N SER A 194 -12.77 17.57 16.20
CA SER A 194 -11.33 17.61 15.92
C SER A 194 -11.07 17.84 14.44
N SER A 195 -10.15 18.72 14.09
CA SER A 195 -9.67 18.93 12.73
C SER A 195 -8.73 17.81 12.25
N ILE A 196 -8.26 16.95 13.16
CA ILE A 196 -7.27 15.89 12.91
C ILE A 196 -7.96 14.52 13.00
N TYR A 197 -7.64 13.65 12.05
CA TYR A 197 -7.96 12.23 12.08
C TYR A 197 -6.87 11.47 12.82
N ASN A 198 -7.29 10.51 13.66
CA ASN A 198 -6.45 9.54 14.34
C ASN A 198 -6.97 8.13 13.99
N PRO A 199 -6.12 7.17 13.65
CA PRO A 199 -6.55 5.83 13.23
C PRO A 199 -6.83 4.83 14.38
N ASP A 200 -6.82 5.24 15.65
CA ASP A 200 -6.95 4.35 16.81
C ASP A 200 -8.21 3.48 16.76
N ASP A 201 -9.37 4.08 16.48
CA ASP A 201 -10.65 3.35 16.41
C ASP A 201 -10.64 2.33 15.26
N LEU A 202 -10.11 2.71 14.09
CA LEU A 202 -10.01 1.81 12.95
C LEU A 202 -9.05 0.65 13.25
N LEU A 203 -7.89 0.94 13.85
CA LEU A 203 -6.92 -0.08 14.26
C LEU A 203 -7.55 -1.07 15.23
N LYS A 204 -8.29 -0.57 16.22
CA LYS A 204 -9.02 -1.38 17.19
C LYS A 204 -10.08 -2.26 16.51
N ASP A 205 -10.94 -1.67 15.67
CA ASP A 205 -11.99 -2.39 14.96
C ASP A 205 -11.42 -3.51 14.08
N ILE A 206 -10.31 -3.26 13.37
CA ILE A 206 -9.64 -4.28 12.56
C ILE A 206 -9.09 -5.40 13.44
N THR A 207 -8.43 -5.05 14.54
CA THR A 207 -7.82 -6.04 15.44
C THR A 207 -8.87 -6.92 16.11
N GLU A 208 -10.00 -6.34 16.56
CA GLU A 208 -11.08 -7.05 17.24
C GLU A 208 -11.90 -7.95 16.29
N GLN A 209 -12.02 -7.58 15.01
CA GLN A 209 -12.77 -8.36 14.02
C GLN A 209 -11.91 -9.40 13.28
N ASN A 210 -10.59 -9.34 13.40
CA ASN A 210 -9.69 -10.22 12.69
C ASN A 210 -9.68 -11.63 13.31
N ASP A 211 -9.97 -12.65 12.50
CA ASP A 211 -9.76 -14.06 12.85
C ASP A 211 -8.46 -14.56 12.21
N ILE A 212 -7.40 -14.68 13.00
CA ILE A 212 -6.07 -15.11 12.57
C ILE A 212 -6.07 -16.49 11.88
N ASN A 213 -7.08 -17.33 12.09
CA ASN A 213 -7.18 -18.64 11.44
C ASN A 213 -7.80 -18.56 10.04
N GLN A 214 -8.40 -17.42 9.68
CA GLN A 214 -9.11 -17.22 8.43
C GLN A 214 -8.55 -16.08 7.59
N THR A 215 -7.53 -15.39 8.10
CA THR A 215 -6.92 -14.25 7.43
C THR A 215 -5.40 -14.34 7.46
N ASN A 216 -4.75 -13.64 6.54
CA ASN A 216 -3.29 -13.58 6.47
C ASN A 216 -2.76 -12.22 6.94
N LEU A 217 -3.41 -11.58 7.92
CA LEU A 217 -2.99 -10.30 8.47
C LEU A 217 -1.60 -10.40 9.07
N ALA A 218 -0.62 -9.73 8.44
CA ALA A 218 0.78 -9.70 8.87
C ALA A 218 1.15 -8.41 9.60
N GLY A 219 0.38 -7.34 9.41
CA GLY A 219 0.64 -6.06 10.05
C GLY A 219 0.00 -4.90 9.29
N TYR A 220 0.52 -3.70 9.53
CA TYR A 220 -0.07 -2.47 9.02
C TYR A 220 0.93 -1.67 8.16
N HIS A 221 0.44 -1.14 7.04
CA HIS A 221 1.14 -0.18 6.20
C HIS A 221 0.53 1.21 6.42
N ILE A 222 1.30 2.14 6.98
CA ILE A 222 0.80 3.45 7.37
C ILE A 222 1.05 4.48 6.27
N TYR A 223 -0.02 5.03 5.71
CA TYR A 223 0.02 6.13 4.73
C TYR A 223 0.17 7.47 5.47
N CYS A 224 1.39 8.00 5.56
CA CYS A 224 1.69 9.19 6.35
C CYS A 224 1.36 10.52 5.65
N PHE A 225 1.10 10.56 4.34
CA PHE A 225 0.78 11.78 3.56
C PHE A 225 1.75 12.94 3.79
N ASN A 226 3.04 12.65 3.98
CA ASN A 226 4.08 13.60 4.39
C ASN A 226 3.87 14.23 5.77
N GLN A 227 2.98 13.68 6.60
CA GLN A 227 2.83 14.03 8.03
C GLN A 227 3.68 13.05 8.87
N ILE A 228 5.00 13.02 8.61
CA ILE A 228 5.89 11.98 9.13
C ILE A 228 6.01 12.09 10.66
N GLU A 229 6.26 13.29 11.19
CA GLU A 229 6.48 13.50 12.63
C GLU A 229 5.26 13.11 13.47
N THR A 230 4.08 13.58 13.09
CA THR A 230 2.83 13.30 13.83
C THR A 230 2.44 11.82 13.72
N THR A 231 2.64 11.22 12.57
CA THR A 231 2.37 9.80 12.34
C THR A 231 3.35 8.92 13.10
N GLU A 232 4.63 9.25 13.12
CA GLU A 232 5.65 8.49 13.85
C GLU A 232 5.46 8.62 15.37
N LYS A 233 5.10 9.80 15.85
CA LYS A 233 4.75 9.99 17.28
C LYS A 233 3.59 9.08 17.65
N TRP A 234 2.48 9.11 16.90
CA TRP A 234 1.33 8.25 17.12
C TRP A 234 1.73 6.76 17.11
N ARG A 235 2.48 6.32 16.11
CA ARG A 235 2.93 4.92 16.00
C ARG A 235 3.75 4.49 17.23
N SER A 236 4.68 5.34 17.66
CA SER A 236 5.53 5.07 18.82
C SER A 236 4.72 4.99 20.11
N ASP A 237 3.79 5.94 20.31
CA ASP A 237 2.91 5.98 21.48
C ASP A 237 2.00 4.73 21.52
N THR A 238 1.41 4.34 20.38
CA THR A 238 0.57 3.15 20.25
C THR A 238 1.32 1.86 20.57
N ILE A 239 2.53 1.68 20.03
CA ILE A 239 3.36 0.50 20.33
C ILE A 239 3.73 0.47 21.83
N SER A 240 4.10 1.63 22.41
CA SER A 240 4.47 1.69 23.83
C SER A 240 3.30 1.38 24.78
N ALA A 241 2.06 1.57 24.33
CA ALA A 241 0.87 1.24 25.11
C ALA A 241 0.50 -0.27 25.04
N LEU A 242 1.08 -1.03 24.09
CA LEU A 242 0.84 -2.47 23.90
C LEU A 242 1.89 -3.36 24.59
N ILE A 243 2.99 -2.76 25.07
CA ILE A 243 4.09 -3.42 25.78
C ILE A 243 3.98 -3.14 27.27
#